data_e40d568fbea7a2df1fc9106e28e1f7c1
#
_entry.id   e40d568fbea7a2df1fc9106e28e1f7c1
#
_cell.length_a   1.000
_cell.length_b   1.000
_cell.length_c   1.000
_cell.angle_alpha   90.00
_cell.angle_beta   90.00
_cell.angle_gamma   90.00
#
_symmetry.space_group_name_H-M   'P 1'
#
loop_
_entity.id
_entity.type
_entity.pdbx_description
1 polymer ?
#
loop_
_entity_poly.entity_id
_entity_poly.type
_entity_poly.pdbx_seq_one_letter_code
_entity_poly.pdbx_strand_id
1 'polypeptide(L)'
;MNENLLEFAKELRESYRGSIPTAGTPDVFAEIKKINIPSTNDGYNIPVDFYIPKDVDSESLPVVVFAHGGAFVSGDLDTHAVMAHTIANSTKAIVAYADYRLAPEYPFPTGLNDFYTTIEWISNNAAQIGANANRIAVCGDSAGANIAAVSAMMARDKNGPKIIGQWLIYIYTASLEANTSSWKQLGETYFPTKDVFIKSIDAYVPNVSERNSPYIAPLTGNHENLPPAFIQVGELDPLLDENREYNKALIEAGVKSEIREYDKQTHGFIQFFKDSEKNAEGLRAINDGIDFLNSLFKD
;
A
#
# COMPACT_ATOMS: atom_id res chain seq x y z
N MET A 1 -9.40 -9.98 -23.58
CA MET A 1 -8.28 -9.36 -22.81
C MET A 1 -7.26 -8.85 -23.82
N ASN A 2 -6.67 -7.69 -23.60
CA ASN A 2 -5.70 -7.10 -24.54
C ASN A 2 -4.34 -7.81 -24.39
N GLU A 3 -3.85 -8.48 -25.43
CA GLU A 3 -2.58 -9.25 -25.42
C GLU A 3 -1.36 -8.39 -25.08
N ASN A 4 -1.36 -7.13 -25.52
CA ASN A 4 -0.26 -6.18 -25.19
C ASN A 4 -0.21 -5.84 -23.69
N LEU A 5 -1.36 -5.78 -23.01
CA LEU A 5 -1.39 -5.53 -21.56
C LEU A 5 -0.99 -6.77 -20.75
N LEU A 6 -1.27 -7.97 -21.26
CA LEU A 6 -0.78 -9.21 -20.64
C LEU A 6 0.73 -9.34 -20.75
N GLU A 7 1.32 -9.02 -21.90
CA GLU A 7 2.77 -9.05 -22.07
C GLU A 7 3.45 -7.99 -21.18
N PHE A 8 2.92 -6.76 -21.16
CA PHE A 8 3.38 -5.71 -20.27
C PHE A 8 3.35 -6.14 -18.78
N ALA A 9 2.24 -6.74 -18.35
CA ALA A 9 2.12 -7.21 -16.96
C ALA A 9 3.14 -8.32 -16.65
N LYS A 10 3.38 -9.23 -17.59
CA LYS A 10 4.38 -10.29 -17.44
C LYS A 10 5.79 -9.72 -17.31
N GLU A 11 6.19 -8.81 -18.17
CA GLU A 11 7.50 -8.14 -18.12
C GLU A 11 7.69 -7.41 -16.79
N LEU A 12 6.67 -6.69 -16.33
CA LEU A 12 6.74 -5.96 -15.07
C LEU A 12 6.83 -6.90 -13.87
N ARG A 13 6.10 -8.03 -13.87
CA ARG A 13 6.19 -9.08 -12.84
C ARG A 13 7.57 -9.72 -12.79
N GLU A 14 8.16 -10.02 -13.94
CA GLU A 14 9.52 -10.55 -14.02
C GLU A 14 10.56 -9.55 -13.48
N SER A 15 10.42 -8.27 -13.83
CA SER A 15 11.28 -7.20 -13.32
C SER A 15 11.16 -7.05 -11.80
N TYR A 16 9.95 -7.05 -11.26
CA TYR A 16 9.71 -6.97 -9.80
C TYR A 16 10.32 -8.15 -9.06
N ARG A 17 10.11 -9.38 -9.54
CA ARG A 17 10.73 -10.57 -8.95
C ARG A 17 12.26 -10.53 -9.05
N GLY A 18 12.80 -9.99 -10.13
CA GLY A 18 14.23 -9.76 -10.31
C GLY A 18 14.84 -8.81 -9.28
N SER A 19 14.05 -7.93 -8.67
CA SER A 19 14.50 -6.99 -7.65
C SER A 19 14.55 -7.57 -6.22
N ILE A 20 13.94 -8.74 -5.96
CA ILE A 20 13.89 -9.36 -4.62
C ILE A 20 15.26 -9.45 -3.94
N PRO A 21 16.35 -9.89 -4.60
CA PRO A 21 17.66 -9.94 -3.96
C PRO A 21 18.16 -8.57 -3.49
N THR A 22 17.77 -7.49 -4.18
CA THR A 22 18.17 -6.12 -3.83
C THR A 22 17.42 -5.60 -2.61
N ALA A 23 16.21 -6.09 -2.35
CA ALA A 23 15.45 -5.74 -1.14
C ALA A 23 16.11 -6.28 0.14
N GLY A 24 17.05 -7.21 0.02
CA GLY A 24 17.80 -7.79 1.14
C GLY A 24 17.13 -9.01 1.74
N THR A 25 17.68 -9.46 2.88
CA THR A 25 17.15 -10.63 3.59
C THR A 25 16.22 -10.19 4.73
N PRO A 26 15.03 -10.80 4.87
CA PRO A 26 14.14 -10.53 5.99
C PRO A 26 14.78 -10.88 7.34
N ASP A 27 14.55 -10.06 8.37
CA ASP A 27 14.87 -10.41 9.74
C ASP A 27 13.82 -11.40 10.27
N VAL A 28 14.15 -12.67 10.35
CA VAL A 28 13.18 -13.75 10.65
C VAL A 28 12.91 -13.84 12.15
N PHE A 29 12.19 -12.87 12.72
CA PHE A 29 11.74 -12.94 14.13
C PHE A 29 10.23 -13.15 14.27
N ALA A 30 9.46 -12.97 13.19
CA ALA A 30 8.02 -13.22 13.18
C ALA A 30 7.71 -14.68 12.84
N GLU A 31 6.62 -15.19 13.40
CA GLU A 31 5.97 -16.39 12.89
C GLU A 31 5.08 -16.01 11.71
N ILE A 32 5.11 -16.78 10.64
CA ILE A 32 4.21 -16.56 9.50
C ILE A 32 3.08 -17.57 9.58
N LYS A 33 1.87 -17.08 9.83
CA LYS A 33 0.64 -17.87 9.75
C LYS A 33 -0.05 -17.58 8.41
N LYS A 34 -0.20 -18.59 7.56
CA LYS A 34 -0.84 -18.47 6.25
C LYS A 34 -2.33 -18.81 6.37
N ILE A 35 -3.18 -17.89 5.94
CA ILE A 35 -4.64 -18.08 5.96
C ILE A 35 -5.19 -17.71 4.59
N ASN A 36 -6.06 -18.56 4.06
CA ASN A 36 -6.84 -18.24 2.88
C ASN A 36 -8.18 -17.64 3.33
N ILE A 37 -8.40 -16.36 3.05
CA ILE A 37 -9.61 -15.63 3.43
C ILE A 37 -10.62 -15.72 2.28
N PRO A 38 -11.84 -16.25 2.49
CA PRO A 38 -12.83 -16.31 1.42
C PRO A 38 -13.31 -14.90 1.04
N SER A 39 -13.18 -14.55 -0.23
CA SER A 39 -13.75 -13.34 -0.80
C SER A 39 -15.28 -13.34 -0.68
N THR A 40 -15.82 -12.24 -0.18
CA THR A 40 -17.27 -12.07 -0.05
C THR A 40 -17.97 -11.86 -1.39
N ASN A 41 -17.21 -11.55 -2.46
CA ASN A 41 -17.78 -11.19 -3.76
C ASN A 41 -17.94 -12.40 -4.72
N ASP A 42 -17.00 -13.35 -4.70
CA ASP A 42 -16.95 -14.43 -5.69
C ASP A 42 -16.45 -15.77 -5.13
N GLY A 43 -16.21 -15.86 -3.83
CA GLY A 43 -15.75 -17.07 -3.17
C GLY A 43 -14.28 -17.44 -3.45
N TYR A 44 -13.51 -16.56 -4.08
CA TYR A 44 -12.06 -16.74 -4.24
C TYR A 44 -11.39 -16.77 -2.85
N ASN A 45 -10.42 -17.65 -2.68
CA ASN A 45 -9.64 -17.71 -1.44
C ASN A 45 -8.42 -16.80 -1.56
N ILE A 46 -8.47 -15.64 -0.89
CA ILE A 46 -7.41 -14.63 -0.86
C ILE A 46 -6.29 -15.14 0.03
N PRO A 47 -5.07 -15.39 -0.48
CA PRO A 47 -3.95 -15.76 0.38
C PRO A 47 -3.50 -14.56 1.22
N VAL A 48 -3.34 -14.76 2.53
CA VAL A 48 -2.84 -13.73 3.44
C VAL A 48 -1.77 -14.33 4.34
N ASP A 49 -0.59 -13.73 4.34
CA ASP A 49 0.49 -14.05 5.26
C ASP A 49 0.41 -13.12 6.47
N PHE A 50 0.15 -13.71 7.65
CA PHE A 50 0.15 -12.99 8.92
C PHE A 50 1.53 -13.12 9.57
N TYR A 51 2.28 -12.04 9.62
CA TYR A 51 3.55 -11.93 10.30
C TYR A 51 3.29 -11.59 11.75
N ILE A 52 3.40 -12.59 12.63
CA ILE A 52 3.10 -12.45 14.06
C ILE A 52 4.44 -12.26 14.79
N PRO A 53 4.67 -11.13 15.47
CA PRO A 53 5.91 -10.88 16.18
C PRO A 53 6.09 -11.88 17.32
N LYS A 54 7.33 -12.35 17.53
CA LYS A 54 7.68 -13.20 18.66
C LYS A 54 7.96 -12.36 19.91
N ASP A 55 7.91 -13.01 21.07
CA ASP A 55 8.25 -12.40 22.36
C ASP A 55 7.38 -11.22 22.76
N VAL A 56 6.12 -11.24 22.39
CA VAL A 56 5.10 -10.29 22.83
C VAL A 56 3.95 -11.06 23.46
N ASP A 57 3.35 -10.44 24.50
CA ASP A 57 2.12 -10.97 25.09
C ASP A 57 0.99 -10.81 24.07
N SER A 58 0.54 -11.93 23.49
CA SER A 58 -0.14 -11.97 22.19
C SER A 58 -1.66 -11.88 22.27
N GLU A 59 -2.23 -11.55 23.42
CA GLU A 59 -3.69 -11.64 23.59
C GLU A 59 -4.48 -10.50 22.89
N SER A 60 -3.81 -9.42 22.42
CA SER A 60 -4.52 -8.28 21.81
C SER A 60 -3.58 -7.34 21.03
N LEU A 61 -2.86 -7.87 20.04
CA LEU A 61 -1.90 -7.09 19.27
C LEU A 61 -2.57 -6.14 18.26
N PRO A 62 -2.01 -4.93 18.01
CA PRO A 62 -2.45 -4.12 16.90
C PRO A 62 -2.16 -4.82 15.56
N VAL A 63 -2.84 -4.40 14.51
CA VAL A 63 -2.68 -4.97 13.17
C VAL A 63 -2.34 -3.88 12.16
N VAL A 64 -1.37 -4.16 11.31
CA VAL A 64 -1.09 -3.40 10.09
C VAL A 64 -1.53 -4.28 8.91
N VAL A 65 -2.53 -3.85 8.17
CA VAL A 65 -2.91 -4.52 6.91
C VAL A 65 -2.11 -3.88 5.78
N PHE A 66 -1.26 -4.68 5.14
CA PHE A 66 -0.27 -4.20 4.17
C PHE A 66 -0.63 -4.63 2.75
N ALA A 67 -0.64 -3.66 1.82
CA ALA A 67 -0.78 -3.87 0.38
C ALA A 67 0.52 -3.51 -0.33
N HIS A 68 1.06 -4.42 -1.11
CA HIS A 68 2.26 -4.17 -1.91
C HIS A 68 2.02 -3.24 -3.10
N GLY A 69 3.06 -2.52 -3.53
CA GLY A 69 3.10 -1.80 -4.79
C GLY A 69 3.19 -2.72 -6.00
N GLY A 70 3.35 -2.12 -7.17
CA GLY A 70 3.50 -2.86 -8.43
C GLY A 70 2.49 -2.46 -9.50
N ALA A 71 2.06 -1.20 -9.47
CA ALA A 71 1.22 -0.59 -10.51
C ALA A 71 -0.10 -1.34 -10.76
N PHE A 72 -0.65 -2.03 -9.74
CA PHE A 72 -1.84 -2.89 -9.79
C PHE A 72 -1.69 -4.16 -10.66
N VAL A 73 -0.57 -4.38 -11.30
CA VAL A 73 -0.34 -5.47 -12.27
C VAL A 73 0.78 -6.42 -11.87
N SER A 74 1.60 -6.05 -10.88
CA SER A 74 2.74 -6.82 -10.40
C SER A 74 2.87 -6.78 -8.87
N GLY A 75 3.83 -7.50 -8.33
CA GLY A 75 4.00 -7.69 -6.90
C GLY A 75 3.38 -9.01 -6.41
N ASP A 76 3.85 -9.49 -5.28
CA ASP A 76 3.36 -10.68 -4.59
C ASP A 76 3.93 -10.73 -3.16
N LEU A 77 3.60 -11.77 -2.40
CA LEU A 77 4.05 -11.94 -1.01
C LEU A 77 5.59 -11.99 -0.83
N ASP A 78 6.34 -12.39 -1.87
CA ASP A 78 7.81 -12.47 -1.80
C ASP A 78 8.45 -11.09 -2.03
N THR A 79 7.87 -10.26 -2.90
CA THR A 79 8.48 -8.99 -3.34
C THR A 79 8.63 -7.96 -2.22
N HIS A 80 7.73 -7.98 -1.22
CA HIS A 80 7.74 -7.04 -0.09
C HIS A 80 7.88 -7.74 1.27
N ALA A 81 8.26 -9.03 1.30
CA ALA A 81 8.42 -9.79 2.53
C ALA A 81 9.37 -9.10 3.53
N VAL A 82 10.45 -8.47 3.04
CA VAL A 82 11.41 -7.73 3.87
C VAL A 82 10.74 -6.58 4.64
N MET A 83 9.88 -5.82 3.96
CA MET A 83 9.11 -4.74 4.61
C MET A 83 8.13 -5.29 5.63
N ALA A 84 7.34 -6.32 5.27
CA ALA A 84 6.37 -6.93 6.17
C ALA A 84 7.02 -7.46 7.47
N HIS A 85 8.13 -8.19 7.35
CA HIS A 85 8.91 -8.65 8.50
C HIS A 85 9.41 -7.49 9.37
N THR A 86 9.98 -6.46 8.73
CA THR A 86 10.56 -5.31 9.46
C THR A 86 9.48 -4.54 10.19
N ILE A 87 8.34 -4.30 9.57
CA ILE A 87 7.20 -3.63 10.21
C ILE A 87 6.72 -4.45 11.41
N ALA A 88 6.48 -5.75 11.25
CA ALA A 88 6.02 -6.61 12.35
C ALA A 88 6.98 -6.60 13.53
N ASN A 89 8.28 -6.77 13.27
CA ASN A 89 9.30 -6.83 14.32
C ASN A 89 9.47 -5.51 15.07
N SER A 90 9.40 -4.38 14.35
CA SER A 90 9.68 -3.06 14.92
C SER A 90 8.47 -2.42 15.60
N THR A 91 7.26 -2.71 15.13
CA THR A 91 6.02 -2.17 15.73
C THR A 91 5.41 -3.08 16.77
N LYS A 92 5.86 -4.33 16.86
CA LYS A 92 5.21 -5.39 17.67
C LYS A 92 3.73 -5.57 17.33
N ALA A 93 3.34 -5.21 16.11
CA ALA A 93 2.01 -5.45 15.54
C ALA A 93 2.01 -6.69 14.66
N ILE A 94 0.86 -7.31 14.49
CA ILE A 94 0.65 -8.30 13.44
C ILE A 94 0.64 -7.56 12.10
N VAL A 95 1.43 -8.00 11.12
CA VAL A 95 1.29 -7.52 9.75
C VAL A 95 0.51 -8.56 8.95
N ALA A 96 -0.66 -8.16 8.47
CA ALA A 96 -1.47 -8.96 7.56
C ALA A 96 -1.16 -8.54 6.12
N TYR A 97 -0.37 -9.33 5.43
CA TYR A 97 0.05 -9.06 4.06
C TYR A 97 -0.84 -9.83 3.08
N ALA A 98 -1.70 -9.11 2.36
CA ALA A 98 -2.68 -9.69 1.45
C ALA A 98 -2.12 -9.84 0.04
N ASP A 99 -2.22 -11.05 -0.53
CA ASP A 99 -1.93 -11.35 -1.93
C ASP A 99 -3.17 -11.06 -2.77
N TYR A 100 -3.48 -9.78 -2.94
CA TYR A 100 -4.66 -9.34 -3.68
C TYR A 100 -4.50 -9.61 -5.19
N ARG A 101 -5.59 -9.94 -5.86
CA ARG A 101 -5.59 -10.26 -7.30
C ARG A 101 -5.23 -9.06 -8.16
N LEU A 102 -4.43 -9.31 -9.20
CA LEU A 102 -3.81 -8.30 -10.05
C LEU A 102 -4.50 -8.18 -11.41
N ALA A 103 -4.45 -6.97 -11.95
CA ALA A 103 -4.78 -6.70 -13.34
C ALA A 103 -3.63 -7.20 -14.28
N PRO A 104 -3.89 -7.41 -15.55
CA PRO A 104 -5.17 -7.26 -16.27
C PRO A 104 -6.13 -8.44 -16.12
N GLU A 105 -5.72 -9.54 -15.47
CA GLU A 105 -6.56 -10.72 -15.29
C GLU A 105 -7.77 -10.43 -14.40
N TYR A 106 -7.54 -9.59 -13.39
CA TYR A 106 -8.53 -9.18 -12.39
C TYR A 106 -8.55 -7.65 -12.25
N PRO A 107 -9.22 -6.94 -13.16
CA PRO A 107 -9.26 -5.48 -13.14
C PRO A 107 -10.04 -4.95 -11.92
N PHE A 108 -10.00 -3.65 -11.74
CA PHE A 108 -10.81 -2.93 -10.76
C PHE A 108 -12.29 -3.38 -10.82
N PRO A 109 -12.94 -3.62 -9.68
CA PRO A 109 -12.46 -3.39 -8.31
C PRO A 109 -11.91 -4.65 -7.60
N THR A 110 -11.46 -5.69 -8.33
CA THR A 110 -11.19 -7.02 -7.74
C THR A 110 -10.12 -6.97 -6.64
N GLY A 111 -8.92 -6.48 -6.93
CA GLY A 111 -7.84 -6.41 -5.95
C GLY A 111 -8.14 -5.49 -4.75
N LEU A 112 -8.85 -4.39 -5.00
CA LEU A 112 -9.35 -3.51 -3.94
C LEU A 112 -10.32 -4.25 -3.00
N ASN A 113 -11.25 -5.01 -3.58
CA ASN A 113 -12.23 -5.78 -2.80
C ASN A 113 -11.55 -6.90 -2.00
N ASP A 114 -10.51 -7.55 -2.56
CA ASP A 114 -9.74 -8.57 -1.84
C ASP A 114 -9.06 -7.97 -0.61
N PHE A 115 -8.43 -6.82 -0.76
CA PHE A 115 -7.77 -6.14 0.36
C PHE A 115 -8.79 -5.66 1.41
N TYR A 116 -9.88 -5.06 0.99
CA TYR A 116 -10.94 -4.61 1.91
C TYR A 116 -11.59 -5.81 2.64
N THR A 117 -11.85 -6.92 1.93
CA THR A 117 -12.34 -8.17 2.56
C THR A 117 -11.37 -8.68 3.63
N THR A 118 -10.05 -8.55 3.39
CA THR A 118 -9.05 -8.91 4.40
C THR A 118 -9.19 -8.07 5.68
N ILE A 119 -9.43 -6.76 5.54
CA ILE A 119 -9.69 -5.86 6.69
C ILE A 119 -10.97 -6.26 7.44
N GLU A 120 -12.05 -6.52 6.70
CA GLU A 120 -13.32 -6.98 7.30
C GLU A 120 -13.15 -8.31 8.03
N TRP A 121 -12.44 -9.26 7.43
CA TRP A 121 -12.18 -10.56 8.05
C TRP A 121 -11.37 -10.40 9.34
N ILE A 122 -10.32 -9.60 9.35
CA ILE A 122 -9.50 -9.32 10.53
C ILE A 122 -10.37 -8.73 11.65
N SER A 123 -11.19 -7.73 11.33
CA SER A 123 -12.09 -7.11 12.31
C SER A 123 -13.04 -8.13 12.95
N ASN A 124 -13.57 -9.06 12.17
CA ASN A 124 -14.53 -10.06 12.63
C ASN A 124 -13.89 -11.29 13.30
N ASN A 125 -12.62 -11.55 13.03
CA ASN A 125 -11.91 -12.76 13.46
C ASN A 125 -10.64 -12.46 14.28
N ALA A 126 -10.50 -11.27 14.82
CA ALA A 126 -9.30 -10.78 15.50
C ALA A 126 -8.76 -11.76 16.56
N ALA A 127 -9.65 -12.35 17.37
CA ALA A 127 -9.28 -13.32 18.42
C ALA A 127 -8.58 -14.58 17.86
N GLN A 128 -8.87 -14.99 16.61
CA GLN A 128 -8.26 -16.18 15.99
C GLN A 128 -6.77 -16.00 15.68
N ILE A 129 -6.32 -14.75 15.59
CA ILE A 129 -4.94 -14.39 15.28
C ILE A 129 -4.27 -13.60 16.41
N GLY A 130 -4.89 -13.49 17.58
CA GLY A 130 -4.35 -12.71 18.71
C GLY A 130 -4.34 -11.19 18.47
N ALA A 131 -5.26 -10.69 17.64
CA ALA A 131 -5.33 -9.30 17.23
C ALA A 131 -6.38 -8.49 18.00
N ASN A 132 -6.26 -7.16 17.95
CA ASN A 132 -7.24 -6.21 18.44
C ASN A 132 -7.99 -5.56 17.28
N ALA A 133 -9.27 -5.89 17.12
CA ALA A 133 -10.13 -5.34 16.07
C ALA A 133 -10.29 -3.81 16.11
N ASN A 134 -9.99 -3.17 17.23
CA ASN A 134 -10.06 -1.71 17.39
C ASN A 134 -8.73 -1.00 17.10
N ARG A 135 -7.67 -1.74 16.77
CA ARG A 135 -6.31 -1.21 16.54
C ARG A 135 -5.78 -1.65 15.18
N ILE A 136 -6.56 -1.41 14.12
CA ILE A 136 -6.21 -1.74 12.73
C ILE A 136 -5.69 -0.48 12.04
N ALA A 137 -4.47 -0.50 11.54
CA ALA A 137 -3.92 0.48 10.62
C ALA A 137 -3.76 -0.14 9.22
N VAL A 138 -3.82 0.68 8.17
CA VAL A 138 -3.53 0.26 6.80
C VAL A 138 -2.20 0.85 6.34
N CYS A 139 -1.48 0.10 5.54
CA CYS A 139 -0.20 0.52 4.98
C CYS A 139 -0.06 -0.03 3.55
N GLY A 140 0.66 0.69 2.73
CA GLY A 140 1.03 0.22 1.41
C GLY A 140 1.96 1.18 0.70
N ASP A 141 2.53 0.71 -0.39
CA ASP A 141 3.41 1.50 -1.24
C ASP A 141 2.85 1.60 -2.67
N SER A 142 2.98 2.77 -3.30
CA SER A 142 2.56 3.01 -4.69
C SER A 142 1.08 2.64 -4.94
N ALA A 143 0.81 1.70 -5.83
CA ALA A 143 -0.53 1.14 -6.05
C ALA A 143 -1.13 0.52 -4.78
N GLY A 144 -0.31 -0.10 -3.93
CA GLY A 144 -0.75 -0.62 -2.63
C GLY A 144 -1.16 0.49 -1.66
N ALA A 145 -0.48 1.63 -1.68
CA ALA A 145 -0.88 2.79 -0.89
C ALA A 145 -2.24 3.35 -1.36
N ASN A 146 -2.50 3.34 -2.67
CA ASN A 146 -3.81 3.67 -3.22
C ASN A 146 -4.88 2.72 -2.67
N ILE A 147 -4.67 1.41 -2.77
CA ILE A 147 -5.59 0.39 -2.25
C ILE A 147 -5.83 0.60 -0.74
N ALA A 148 -4.78 0.89 0.03
CA ALA A 148 -4.88 1.15 1.47
C ALA A 148 -5.72 2.40 1.78
N ALA A 149 -5.45 3.53 1.12
CA ALA A 149 -6.18 4.77 1.30
C ALA A 149 -7.65 4.64 0.89
N VAL A 150 -7.91 4.02 -0.26
CA VAL A 150 -9.27 3.77 -0.75
C VAL A 150 -10.02 2.82 0.18
N SER A 151 -9.35 1.82 0.77
CA SER A 151 -9.98 0.93 1.75
C SER A 151 -10.36 1.67 3.04
N ALA A 152 -9.58 2.68 3.45
CA ALA A 152 -9.96 3.54 4.57
C ALA A 152 -11.20 4.39 4.22
N MET A 153 -11.32 4.89 2.99
CA MET A 153 -12.54 5.57 2.49
C MET A 153 -13.73 4.61 2.50
N MET A 154 -13.56 3.38 1.97
CA MET A 154 -14.63 2.37 1.96
C MET A 154 -15.09 2.02 3.38
N ALA A 155 -14.17 1.86 4.33
CA ALA A 155 -14.49 1.57 5.73
C ALA A 155 -15.36 2.68 6.34
N ARG A 156 -15.01 3.95 6.12
CA ARG A 156 -15.84 5.10 6.53
C ARG A 156 -17.20 5.10 5.85
N ASP A 157 -17.23 4.98 4.52
CA ASP A 157 -18.46 5.11 3.72
C ASP A 157 -19.48 4.00 4.01
N LYS A 158 -18.99 2.81 4.31
CA LYS A 158 -19.81 1.64 4.64
C LYS A 158 -20.11 1.47 6.13
N ASN A 159 -19.62 2.38 7.01
CA ASN A 159 -19.62 2.18 8.45
C ASN A 159 -19.02 0.81 8.84
N GLY A 160 -17.93 0.44 8.17
CA GLY A 160 -17.22 -0.82 8.31
C GLY A 160 -16.20 -0.82 9.45
N PRO A 161 -15.12 -1.63 9.34
CA PRO A 161 -14.09 -1.74 10.36
C PRO A 161 -13.45 -0.41 10.71
N LYS A 162 -13.18 -0.18 12.01
CA LYS A 162 -12.46 1.00 12.45
C LYS A 162 -10.99 0.93 12.04
N ILE A 163 -10.55 1.85 11.20
CA ILE A 163 -9.13 2.05 10.84
C ILE A 163 -8.62 3.25 11.64
N ILE A 164 -7.49 3.08 12.35
CA ILE A 164 -6.94 4.10 13.26
C ILE A 164 -5.81 4.92 12.65
N GLY A 165 -5.30 4.55 11.48
CA GLY A 165 -4.26 5.28 10.76
C GLY A 165 -3.96 4.68 9.40
N GLN A 166 -3.33 5.48 8.54
CA GLN A 166 -2.91 5.08 7.20
C GLN A 166 -1.47 5.55 6.93
N TRP A 167 -0.58 4.61 6.64
CA TRP A 167 0.78 4.90 6.20
C TRP A 167 0.87 4.68 4.70
N LEU A 168 1.03 5.77 3.96
CA LEU A 168 0.92 5.84 2.51
C LEU A 168 2.27 6.20 1.88
N ILE A 169 2.91 5.23 1.26
CA ILE A 169 4.25 5.37 0.72
C ILE A 169 4.13 5.67 -0.78
N TYR A 170 4.58 6.87 -1.20
CA TYR A 170 4.52 7.41 -2.57
C TYR A 170 3.23 7.03 -3.32
N ILE A 171 2.09 7.37 -2.69
CA ILE A 171 0.76 6.96 -3.12
C ILE A 171 0.38 7.52 -4.50
N TYR A 172 -0.25 6.70 -5.33
CA TYR A 172 -1.00 7.15 -6.51
C TYR A 172 -2.37 7.67 -6.09
N THR A 173 -2.69 8.93 -6.41
CA THR A 173 -3.92 9.58 -5.92
C THR A 173 -4.73 10.31 -6.98
N ALA A 174 -4.09 10.74 -8.07
CA ALA A 174 -4.71 11.63 -9.03
C ALA A 174 -5.45 10.88 -10.14
N SER A 175 -6.31 11.61 -10.84
CA SER A 175 -6.86 11.13 -12.10
C SER A 175 -5.78 11.08 -13.19
N LEU A 176 -6.01 10.23 -14.17
CA LEU A 176 -5.08 9.79 -15.23
C LEU A 176 -4.37 10.84 -16.07
N GLU A 177 -4.59 12.10 -15.85
CA GLU A 177 -4.03 13.10 -16.78
C GLU A 177 -2.53 13.33 -16.60
N ALA A 178 -1.90 12.72 -15.57
CA ALA A 178 -0.45 12.81 -15.34
C ALA A 178 0.13 14.19 -15.71
N ASN A 179 -0.53 15.26 -15.26
CA ASN A 179 -0.33 16.62 -15.80
C ASN A 179 0.29 17.59 -14.79
N THR A 180 0.67 17.10 -13.61
CA THR A 180 1.37 17.91 -12.61
C THR A 180 2.77 18.32 -13.07
N SER A 181 3.39 19.25 -12.36
CA SER A 181 4.77 19.67 -12.68
C SER A 181 5.76 18.53 -12.53
N SER A 182 5.63 17.70 -11.49
CA SER A 182 6.47 16.53 -11.26
C SER A 182 6.35 15.52 -12.41
N TRP A 183 5.14 15.22 -12.89
CA TRP A 183 4.94 14.37 -14.05
C TRP A 183 5.57 14.91 -15.33
N LYS A 184 5.47 16.23 -15.56
CA LYS A 184 6.07 16.89 -16.75
C LYS A 184 7.59 16.86 -16.73
N GLN A 185 8.20 17.01 -15.55
CA GLN A 185 9.64 17.09 -15.39
C GLN A 185 10.30 15.71 -15.25
N LEU A 186 9.65 14.78 -14.58
CA LEU A 186 10.26 13.53 -14.14
C LEU A 186 9.71 12.29 -14.87
N GLY A 187 8.48 12.33 -15.37
CA GLY A 187 7.77 11.16 -15.88
C GLY A 187 8.31 10.53 -17.17
N GLU A 188 9.26 11.18 -17.85
CA GLU A 188 9.98 10.57 -19.00
C GLU A 188 11.28 9.87 -18.56
N THR A 189 11.81 10.23 -17.38
CA THR A 189 13.15 9.80 -16.94
C THR A 189 13.10 8.84 -15.77
N TYR A 190 12.19 9.07 -14.84
CA TYR A 190 12.10 8.30 -13.59
C TYR A 190 10.88 7.38 -13.59
N PHE A 191 11.04 6.24 -12.88
CA PHE A 191 9.92 5.32 -12.65
C PHE A 191 8.94 5.90 -11.61
N PRO A 192 7.61 5.68 -11.77
CA PRO A 192 6.98 5.12 -12.95
C PRO A 192 7.05 6.11 -14.13
N THR A 193 7.46 5.64 -15.31
CA THR A 193 7.36 6.47 -16.50
C THR A 193 5.90 6.64 -16.93
N LYS A 194 5.62 7.68 -17.74
CA LYS A 194 4.26 7.89 -18.26
C LYS A 194 3.72 6.67 -19.02
N ASP A 195 4.59 5.99 -19.79
CA ASP A 195 4.20 4.80 -20.54
C ASP A 195 3.78 3.66 -19.60
N VAL A 196 4.59 3.37 -18.57
CA VAL A 196 4.28 2.38 -17.54
C VAL A 196 2.98 2.75 -16.83
N PHE A 197 2.83 4.00 -16.45
CA PHE A 197 1.66 4.50 -15.75
C PHE A 197 0.38 4.32 -16.58
N ILE A 198 0.36 4.76 -17.84
CA ILE A 198 -0.79 4.64 -18.74
C ILE A 198 -1.17 3.17 -18.95
N LYS A 199 -0.20 2.30 -19.27
CA LYS A 199 -0.45 0.87 -19.44
C LYS A 199 -1.00 0.20 -18.18
N SER A 200 -0.50 0.59 -17.03
CA SER A 200 -0.98 0.09 -15.74
C SER A 200 -2.44 0.45 -15.49
N ILE A 201 -2.80 1.69 -15.77
CA ILE A 201 -4.19 2.12 -15.61
C ILE A 201 -5.11 1.51 -16.67
N ASP A 202 -4.64 1.37 -17.90
CA ASP A 202 -5.41 0.68 -18.95
C ASP A 202 -5.68 -0.78 -18.57
N ALA A 203 -4.73 -1.43 -17.89
CA ALA A 203 -4.89 -2.77 -17.37
C ALA A 203 -5.83 -2.82 -16.15
N TYR A 204 -5.63 -1.90 -15.19
CA TYR A 204 -6.38 -1.88 -13.93
C TYR A 204 -7.82 -1.38 -14.11
N VAL A 205 -8.02 -0.31 -14.90
CA VAL A 205 -9.34 0.32 -15.12
C VAL A 205 -9.64 0.40 -16.62
N PRO A 206 -10.02 -0.70 -17.25
CA PRO A 206 -10.32 -0.73 -18.69
C PRO A 206 -11.52 0.15 -19.06
N ASN A 207 -12.48 0.34 -18.15
CA ASN A 207 -13.59 1.26 -18.36
C ASN A 207 -13.16 2.71 -18.04
N VAL A 208 -12.88 3.49 -19.09
CA VAL A 208 -12.40 4.87 -18.97
C VAL A 208 -13.35 5.77 -18.15
N SER A 209 -14.67 5.52 -18.19
CA SER A 209 -15.64 6.35 -17.45
C SER A 209 -15.54 6.19 -15.93
N GLU A 210 -14.92 5.11 -15.43
CA GLU A 210 -14.73 4.84 -14.01
C GLU A 210 -13.47 5.48 -13.44
N ARG A 211 -12.52 5.88 -14.29
CA ARG A 211 -11.17 6.31 -13.89
C ARG A 211 -11.12 7.52 -12.96
N ASN A 212 -12.17 8.34 -12.94
CA ASN A 212 -12.34 9.47 -12.01
C ASN A 212 -13.11 9.09 -10.75
N SER A 213 -13.43 7.81 -10.54
CA SER A 213 -14.05 7.36 -9.30
C SER A 213 -13.13 7.64 -8.12
N PRO A 214 -13.64 8.13 -6.98
CA PRO A 214 -12.85 8.27 -5.74
C PRO A 214 -12.19 6.97 -5.26
N TYR A 215 -12.71 5.82 -5.67
CA TYR A 215 -12.14 4.52 -5.36
C TYR A 215 -11.01 4.09 -6.31
N ILE A 216 -10.62 4.96 -7.24
CA ILE A 216 -9.47 4.81 -8.12
C ILE A 216 -8.54 6.00 -7.96
N ALA A 217 -9.09 7.19 -7.96
CA ALA A 217 -8.41 8.47 -7.79
C ALA A 217 -8.84 9.12 -6.46
N PRO A 218 -8.30 8.69 -5.32
CA PRO A 218 -8.76 9.12 -3.99
C PRO A 218 -8.67 10.62 -3.76
N LEU A 219 -7.83 11.34 -4.49
CA LEU A 219 -7.78 12.81 -4.45
C LEU A 219 -9.11 13.48 -4.84
N THR A 220 -9.95 12.81 -5.63
CA THR A 220 -11.26 13.33 -6.06
C THR A 220 -12.38 13.08 -5.06
N GLY A 221 -12.09 12.35 -3.97
CA GLY A 221 -13.08 11.91 -3.00
C GLY A 221 -13.40 12.90 -1.89
N ASN A 222 -14.33 12.51 -1.03
CA ASN A 222 -14.54 13.15 0.26
C ASN A 222 -13.51 12.63 1.26
N HIS A 223 -12.75 13.52 1.89
CA HIS A 223 -11.68 13.17 2.84
C HIS A 223 -12.10 13.34 4.31
N GLU A 224 -13.30 13.84 4.59
CA GLU A 224 -13.79 14.02 5.96
C GLU A 224 -13.82 12.69 6.72
N ASN A 225 -13.49 12.74 8.01
CA ASN A 225 -13.53 11.60 8.92
C ASN A 225 -12.62 10.40 8.52
N LEU A 226 -11.63 10.62 7.66
CA LEU A 226 -10.60 9.62 7.41
C LEU A 226 -9.63 9.53 8.60
N PRO A 227 -8.97 8.37 8.79
CA PRO A 227 -8.00 8.22 9.86
C PRO A 227 -6.73 9.08 9.61
N PRO A 228 -5.96 9.41 10.67
CA PRO A 228 -4.67 10.08 10.52
C PRO A 228 -3.80 9.44 9.46
N ALA A 229 -3.09 10.27 8.67
CA ALA A 229 -2.27 9.83 7.56
C ALA A 229 -0.81 10.24 7.71
N PHE A 230 0.12 9.37 7.31
CA PHE A 230 1.52 9.68 7.09
C PHE A 230 1.87 9.33 5.65
N ILE A 231 2.28 10.33 4.89
CA ILE A 231 2.61 10.21 3.46
C ILE A 231 4.11 10.39 3.30
N GLN A 232 4.73 9.52 2.50
CA GLN A 232 6.16 9.58 2.20
C GLN A 232 6.36 9.56 0.69
N VAL A 233 7.26 10.42 0.19
CA VAL A 233 7.54 10.50 -1.26
C VAL A 233 8.97 10.96 -1.51
N GLY A 234 9.57 10.51 -2.60
CA GLY A 234 10.89 10.97 -3.04
C GLY A 234 10.81 12.29 -3.81
N GLU A 235 11.85 13.12 -3.71
CA GLU A 235 11.97 14.38 -4.48
C GLU A 235 11.95 14.14 -6.00
N LEU A 236 12.52 13.02 -6.46
CA LEU A 236 12.59 12.64 -7.88
C LEU A 236 11.50 11.66 -8.30
N ASP A 237 10.37 11.67 -7.59
CA ASP A 237 9.23 10.83 -7.89
C ASP A 237 8.22 11.58 -8.78
N PRO A 238 7.81 11.04 -9.92
CA PRO A 238 6.74 11.62 -10.74
C PRO A 238 5.43 11.86 -9.97
N LEU A 239 5.15 11.10 -8.91
CA LEU A 239 3.96 11.24 -8.07
C LEU A 239 4.09 12.34 -6.99
N LEU A 240 5.19 13.09 -6.92
CA LEU A 240 5.46 14.05 -5.85
C LEU A 240 4.33 15.07 -5.66
N ASP A 241 3.93 15.74 -6.72
CA ASP A 241 2.92 16.82 -6.60
C ASP A 241 1.56 16.29 -6.18
N GLU A 242 1.13 15.12 -6.69
CA GLU A 242 -0.15 14.54 -6.29
C GLU A 242 -0.15 14.06 -4.84
N ASN A 243 1.00 13.63 -4.29
CA ASN A 243 1.15 13.33 -2.86
C ASN A 243 1.01 14.59 -2.00
N ARG A 244 1.58 15.73 -2.44
CA ARG A 244 1.42 17.04 -1.80
C ARG A 244 -0.04 17.50 -1.81
N GLU A 245 -0.70 17.37 -2.96
CA GLU A 245 -2.11 17.73 -3.12
C GLU A 245 -3.03 16.87 -2.25
N TYR A 246 -2.76 15.56 -2.17
CA TYR A 246 -3.53 14.65 -1.32
C TYR A 246 -3.37 14.97 0.16
N ASN A 247 -2.13 15.22 0.62
CA ASN A 247 -1.87 15.67 1.99
C ASN A 247 -2.62 16.96 2.32
N LYS A 248 -2.60 17.93 1.39
CA LYS A 248 -3.32 19.18 1.55
C LYS A 248 -4.83 18.96 1.66
N ALA A 249 -5.41 18.13 0.79
CA ALA A 249 -6.82 17.81 0.80
C ALA A 249 -7.27 17.12 2.10
N LEU A 250 -6.43 16.22 2.64
CA LEU A 250 -6.67 15.60 3.95
C LEU A 250 -6.69 16.64 5.07
N ILE A 251 -5.71 17.56 5.11
CA ILE A 251 -5.63 18.63 6.13
C ILE A 251 -6.83 19.57 6.02
N GLU A 252 -7.22 19.98 4.82
CA GLU A 252 -8.36 20.85 4.57
C GLU A 252 -9.70 20.20 5.01
N ALA A 253 -9.78 18.88 4.96
CA ALA A 253 -10.90 18.09 5.47
C ALA A 253 -10.85 17.84 6.99
N GLY A 254 -9.86 18.40 7.70
CA GLY A 254 -9.71 18.25 9.15
C GLY A 254 -9.03 16.95 9.59
N VAL A 255 -8.44 16.20 8.67
CA VAL A 255 -7.67 14.99 8.97
C VAL A 255 -6.26 15.35 9.41
N LYS A 256 -5.78 14.74 10.49
CA LYS A 256 -4.36 14.85 10.88
C LYS A 256 -3.51 14.14 9.83
N SER A 257 -2.79 14.90 9.00
CA SER A 257 -1.95 14.37 7.94
C SER A 257 -0.57 15.03 7.94
N GLU A 258 0.46 14.24 7.72
CA GLU A 258 1.84 14.69 7.55
C GLU A 258 2.40 14.10 6.26
N ILE A 259 3.10 14.92 5.47
CA ILE A 259 3.90 14.47 4.34
C ILE A 259 5.37 14.64 4.64
N ARG A 260 6.20 13.65 4.29
CA ARG A 260 7.65 13.74 4.36
C ARG A 260 8.26 13.44 3.01
N GLU A 261 9.04 14.41 2.53
CA GLU A 261 9.78 14.33 1.27
C GLU A 261 11.23 13.94 1.54
N TYR A 262 11.79 13.08 0.68
CA TYR A 262 13.17 12.56 0.85
C TYR A 262 14.02 13.01 -0.33
N ASP A 263 15.07 13.76 -0.02
CA ASP A 263 15.98 14.38 -0.99
C ASP A 263 16.60 13.34 -1.94
N LYS A 264 16.58 13.65 -3.24
CA LYS A 264 17.19 12.82 -4.30
C LYS A 264 16.67 11.38 -4.40
N GLN A 265 15.60 11.04 -3.68
CA GLN A 265 15.01 9.72 -3.76
C GLN A 265 14.02 9.63 -4.91
N THR A 266 14.02 8.47 -5.56
CA THR A 266 13.11 8.11 -6.66
C THR A 266 11.95 7.28 -6.13
N HIS A 267 10.96 7.02 -6.97
CA HIS A 267 9.89 6.08 -6.64
C HIS A 267 10.45 4.68 -6.29
N GLY A 268 9.89 4.02 -5.29
CA GLY A 268 10.31 2.67 -4.88
C GLY A 268 11.47 2.62 -3.89
N PHE A 269 12.09 3.76 -3.52
CA PHE A 269 13.31 3.77 -2.72
C PHE A 269 13.16 3.09 -1.34
N ILE A 270 11.97 3.16 -0.72
CA ILE A 270 11.75 2.54 0.60
C ILE A 270 11.79 1.01 0.52
N GLN A 271 11.41 0.39 -0.59
CA GLN A 271 11.47 -1.07 -0.76
C GLN A 271 12.90 -1.64 -0.58
N PHE A 272 13.93 -0.82 -0.84
CA PHE A 272 15.34 -1.22 -0.80
C PHE A 272 16.10 -0.68 0.42
N PHE A 273 15.42 -0.42 1.52
CA PHE A 273 15.98 0.19 2.73
C PHE A 273 17.08 -0.63 3.42
N LYS A 274 17.16 -1.95 3.19
CA LYS A 274 18.19 -2.82 3.78
C LYS A 274 19.59 -2.56 3.22
N ASP A 275 19.72 -2.01 2.03
CA ASP A 275 21.00 -1.55 1.48
C ASP A 275 21.37 -0.17 2.03
N SER A 276 21.55 -0.08 3.36
CA SER A 276 21.75 1.19 4.07
C SER A 276 23.03 1.93 3.66
N GLU A 277 24.03 1.25 3.11
CA GLU A 277 25.24 1.89 2.58
C GLU A 277 24.95 2.70 1.32
N LYS A 278 23.98 2.27 0.50
CA LYS A 278 23.59 2.94 -0.73
C LYS A 278 22.26 3.70 -0.60
N ASN A 279 21.43 3.33 0.38
CA ASN A 279 20.09 3.87 0.56
C ASN A 279 19.81 4.25 2.03
N ALA A 280 20.62 5.15 2.57
CA ALA A 280 20.43 5.66 3.94
C ALA A 280 19.07 6.36 4.13
N GLU A 281 18.57 7.05 3.12
CA GLU A 281 17.24 7.68 3.15
C GLU A 281 16.12 6.65 3.15
N GLY A 282 16.27 5.50 2.48
CA GLY A 282 15.32 4.39 2.56
C GLY A 282 15.22 3.83 3.97
N LEU A 283 16.38 3.65 4.66
CA LEU A 283 16.42 3.23 6.05
C LEU A 283 15.77 4.29 6.98
N ARG A 284 16.03 5.56 6.76
CA ARG A 284 15.37 6.64 7.51
C ARG A 284 13.86 6.61 7.30
N ALA A 285 13.43 6.46 6.05
CA ALA A 285 12.02 6.49 5.70
C ALA A 285 11.23 5.31 6.30
N ILE A 286 11.76 4.08 6.28
CA ILE A 286 11.08 2.95 6.91
C ILE A 286 10.94 3.16 8.43
N ASN A 287 11.96 3.72 9.09
CA ASN A 287 11.93 4.04 10.51
C ASN A 287 10.91 5.15 10.82
N ASP A 288 10.82 6.19 10.01
CA ASP A 288 9.83 7.26 10.15
C ASP A 288 8.39 6.70 10.09
N GLY A 289 8.12 5.76 9.19
CA GLY A 289 6.83 5.09 9.08
C GLY A 289 6.53 4.16 10.27
N ILE A 290 7.54 3.44 10.76
CA ILE A 290 7.44 2.63 11.97
C ILE A 290 7.12 3.50 13.19
N ASP A 291 7.76 4.66 13.31
CA ASP A 291 7.50 5.61 14.40
C ASP A 291 6.08 6.17 14.33
N PHE A 292 5.57 6.46 13.13
CA PHE A 292 4.16 6.82 12.95
C PHE A 292 3.23 5.71 13.43
N LEU A 293 3.41 4.47 13.00
CA LEU A 293 2.60 3.33 13.45
C LEU A 293 2.68 3.14 14.97
N ASN A 294 3.88 3.20 15.53
CA ASN A 294 4.08 3.11 16.98
C ASN A 294 3.35 4.23 17.74
N SER A 295 3.25 5.42 17.15
CA SER A 295 2.50 6.53 17.76
C SER A 295 1.00 6.28 17.81
N LEU A 296 0.46 5.53 16.82
CA LEU A 296 -0.95 5.12 16.80
C LEU A 296 -1.25 3.98 17.80
N PHE A 297 -0.25 3.15 18.07
CA PHE A 297 -0.35 1.97 18.92
C PHE A 297 0.02 2.25 20.40
N LYS A 298 0.39 3.49 20.74
CA LYS A 298 0.50 3.93 22.14
C LYS A 298 -0.93 4.13 22.68
N ASP A 299 -1.21 3.54 23.82
CA ASP A 299 -2.49 3.68 24.54
C ASP A 299 -2.71 5.12 25.02
#